data_30f6d39e240baeea1fbe409a9078e210
#
_entry.id   30f6d39e240baeea1fbe409a9078e210
#
_cell.length_a   1.000
_cell.length_b   1.000
_cell.length_c   1.000
_cell.angle_alpha   90.00
_cell.angle_beta   90.00
_cell.angle_gamma   90.00
#
_symmetry.space_group_name_H-M   'P 1'
#
loop_
_entity.id
_entity.type
_entity.pdbx_description
1 polymer ?
#
loop_
_entity_poly.entity_id
_entity_poly.type
_entity_poly.pdbx_seq_one_letter_code
_entity_poly.pdbx_strand_id
1 'polypeptide(L)'
;MLIGEVARRSGVSSRMLRHYDSLGLVRPTGRTFGGYREYSDEDIRRIFHVESLRSLGLSLREIGRALEDPAFEPSDLVGDLIRRTEERLNREQELLDRLRAVDGSAPTGWEGVLRIVELLHGLNSPHAARRQQTVLAPAEDAPVPTELLAGAVLAEADPNVAGALRWALARAGGDGVASLASGARSDDVDVRRRAILAIAGMPGDEATAALAEALGDADPAVRARAALALGSRGESAAVPELVRMVVEGTSDVEAAEVLGTLARDASAADRIMSALTGELATVDPAARIRLTQALVEMPPALALDVLRDLAEDDDRTVALLASALAGALGSPG
;
A
#
# COMPACT_ATOMS: atom_id res chain seq x y z
N MET A 1 58.21 -22.48 3.58
CA MET A 1 58.34 -21.01 3.87
C MET A 1 58.11 -20.79 5.36
N LEU A 2 58.84 -19.83 5.96
CA LEU A 2 58.64 -19.49 7.37
C LEU A 2 57.42 -18.58 7.58
N ILE A 3 56.82 -18.63 8.77
CA ILE A 3 55.58 -17.90 9.09
C ILE A 3 55.62 -16.38 8.78
N GLY A 4 56.79 -15.72 8.99
CA GLY A 4 56.92 -14.29 8.65
C GLY A 4 56.94 -13.98 7.15
N GLU A 5 57.41 -14.91 6.35
CA GLU A 5 57.41 -14.80 4.87
C GLU A 5 55.99 -15.07 4.33
N VAL A 6 55.32 -16.10 4.89
CA VAL A 6 53.91 -16.40 4.57
C VAL A 6 53.01 -15.24 4.94
N ALA A 7 53.22 -14.61 6.09
CA ALA A 7 52.46 -13.41 6.50
C ALA A 7 52.59 -12.25 5.51
N ARG A 8 53.81 -11.98 5.02
CA ARG A 8 54.05 -10.93 4.00
C ARG A 8 53.38 -11.26 2.66
N ARG A 9 53.41 -12.55 2.26
CA ARG A 9 52.88 -13.01 0.97
C ARG A 9 51.36 -13.08 0.94
N SER A 10 50.75 -13.52 2.03
CA SER A 10 49.31 -13.70 2.15
C SER A 10 48.54 -12.45 2.65
N GLY A 11 49.26 -11.46 3.21
CA GLY A 11 48.62 -10.32 3.88
C GLY A 11 48.06 -10.68 5.29
N VAL A 12 48.17 -11.92 5.74
CA VAL A 12 47.64 -12.39 7.01
C VAL A 12 48.68 -12.27 8.11
N SER A 13 48.35 -11.66 9.23
CA SER A 13 49.32 -11.51 10.35
C SER A 13 49.80 -12.85 10.89
N SER A 14 51.06 -12.91 11.35
CA SER A 14 51.60 -14.12 11.99
C SER A 14 50.78 -14.57 13.21
N ARG A 15 50.09 -13.66 13.91
CA ARG A 15 49.16 -13.98 14.98
C ARG A 15 47.94 -14.74 14.47
N MET A 16 47.37 -14.27 13.36
CA MET A 16 46.20 -14.91 12.73
C MET A 16 46.58 -16.28 12.16
N LEU A 17 47.75 -16.43 11.53
CA LEU A 17 48.25 -17.73 11.06
C LEU A 17 48.39 -18.75 12.19
N ARG A 18 48.86 -18.33 13.40
CA ARG A 18 48.87 -19.19 14.58
C ARG A 18 47.47 -19.55 15.06
N HIS A 19 46.53 -18.62 14.93
CA HIS A 19 45.14 -18.89 15.27
C HIS A 19 44.49 -19.88 14.30
N TYR A 20 44.76 -19.77 12.99
CA TYR A 20 44.32 -20.76 12.01
C TYR A 20 44.90 -22.17 12.29
N ASP A 21 46.18 -22.25 12.69
CA ASP A 21 46.80 -23.49 13.11
C ASP A 21 46.09 -24.06 14.37
N SER A 22 45.80 -23.24 15.40
CA SER A 22 45.08 -23.66 16.59
C SER A 22 43.66 -24.15 16.35
N LEU A 23 43.01 -23.66 15.30
CA LEU A 23 41.67 -24.08 14.87
C LEU A 23 41.71 -25.26 13.87
N GLY A 24 42.88 -25.70 13.46
CA GLY A 24 43.04 -26.75 12.45
C GLY A 24 42.74 -26.35 11.03
N LEU A 25 42.43 -25.06 10.79
CA LEU A 25 42.08 -24.53 9.45
C LEU A 25 43.25 -24.60 8.47
N VAL A 26 44.44 -24.25 8.94
CA VAL A 26 45.71 -24.35 8.19
C VAL A 26 46.78 -24.91 9.12
N ARG A 27 47.28 -26.08 8.82
CA ARG A 27 48.31 -26.74 9.62
C ARG A 27 49.65 -26.59 8.88
N PRO A 28 50.71 -26.10 9.53
CA PRO A 28 52.04 -26.07 8.90
C PRO A 28 52.50 -27.47 8.57
N THR A 29 53.06 -27.67 7.38
CA THR A 29 53.52 -28.98 6.90
C THR A 29 54.65 -29.49 7.74
N GLY A 30 55.48 -28.62 8.38
CA GLY A 30 56.62 -29.00 9.19
C GLY A 30 57.05 -27.94 10.19
N ARG A 31 58.15 -28.29 10.90
CA ARG A 31 58.91 -27.37 11.75
C ARG A 31 60.38 -27.47 11.44
N THR A 32 61.07 -26.34 11.42
CA THR A 32 62.52 -26.32 11.29
C THR A 32 63.19 -26.97 12.49
N PHE A 33 64.50 -27.28 12.40
CA PHE A 33 65.32 -27.77 13.51
C PHE A 33 65.28 -26.82 14.74
N GLY A 34 65.02 -25.50 14.50
CA GLY A 34 64.83 -24.50 15.54
C GLY A 34 63.37 -24.35 16.03
N GLY A 35 62.46 -25.25 15.66
CA GLY A 35 61.04 -25.24 16.13
C GLY A 35 60.11 -24.24 15.43
N TYR A 36 60.58 -23.50 14.43
CA TYR A 36 59.76 -22.54 13.65
C TYR A 36 58.84 -23.28 12.67
N ARG A 37 57.59 -22.79 12.52
CA ARG A 37 56.59 -23.33 11.62
C ARG A 37 57.01 -23.14 10.14
N GLU A 38 56.96 -24.23 9.38
CA GLU A 38 57.16 -24.24 7.95
C GLU A 38 55.86 -24.54 7.21
N TYR A 39 55.59 -23.78 6.18
CA TYR A 39 54.41 -23.88 5.35
C TYR A 39 54.81 -24.25 3.91
N SER A 40 54.09 -25.21 3.33
CA SER A 40 54.18 -25.59 1.93
C SER A 40 53.41 -24.63 1.03
N ASP A 41 53.54 -24.77 -0.28
CA ASP A 41 52.74 -24.00 -1.26
C ASP A 41 51.25 -24.42 -1.18
N GLU A 42 50.96 -25.62 -0.74
CA GLU A 42 49.59 -26.09 -0.50
C GLU A 42 48.96 -25.42 0.73
N ASP A 43 49.72 -25.29 1.82
CA ASP A 43 49.28 -24.54 3.01
C ASP A 43 49.01 -23.08 2.65
N ILE A 44 49.80 -22.49 1.77
CA ILE A 44 49.62 -21.12 1.32
C ILE A 44 48.32 -21.00 0.47
N ARG A 45 48.06 -21.94 -0.42
CA ARG A 45 46.78 -21.97 -1.17
C ARG A 45 45.58 -22.10 -0.22
N ARG A 46 45.67 -22.94 0.81
CA ARG A 46 44.65 -23.10 1.83
C ARG A 46 44.43 -21.81 2.64
N ILE A 47 45.49 -21.05 2.95
CA ILE A 47 45.36 -19.71 3.56
C ILE A 47 44.56 -18.78 2.66
N PHE A 48 44.82 -18.73 1.35
CA PHE A 48 44.05 -17.91 0.41
C PHE A 48 42.60 -18.35 0.36
N HIS A 49 42.29 -19.65 0.38
CA HIS A 49 40.91 -20.13 0.44
C HIS A 49 40.21 -19.66 1.72
N VAL A 50 40.87 -19.76 2.88
CA VAL A 50 40.35 -19.28 4.17
C VAL A 50 40.04 -17.79 4.10
N GLU A 51 40.96 -16.96 3.58
CA GLU A 51 40.78 -15.51 3.48
C GLU A 51 39.70 -15.15 2.47
N SER A 52 39.61 -15.85 1.32
CA SER A 52 38.54 -15.64 0.34
C SER A 52 37.17 -15.91 0.95
N LEU A 53 36.98 -17.02 1.65
CA LEU A 53 35.73 -17.33 2.34
C LEU A 53 35.41 -16.33 3.47
N ARG A 54 36.46 -15.85 4.16
CA ARG A 54 36.32 -14.81 5.17
C ARG A 54 35.86 -13.47 4.61
N SER A 55 36.37 -13.10 3.43
CA SER A 55 35.96 -11.88 2.75
C SER A 55 34.49 -11.91 2.33
N LEU A 56 33.90 -13.09 2.18
CA LEU A 56 32.47 -13.28 1.96
C LEU A 56 31.62 -13.22 3.23
N GLY A 57 32.26 -13.02 4.41
CA GLY A 57 31.57 -12.86 5.69
C GLY A 57 31.41 -14.13 6.50
N LEU A 58 32.05 -15.26 6.11
CA LEU A 58 32.00 -16.50 6.91
C LEU A 58 32.82 -16.37 8.18
N SER A 59 32.31 -16.97 9.26
CA SER A 59 33.08 -17.20 10.48
C SER A 59 34.11 -18.31 10.27
N LEU A 60 35.20 -18.29 11.05
CA LEU A 60 36.24 -19.33 10.97
C LEU A 60 35.70 -20.76 11.22
N ARG A 61 34.61 -20.90 12.02
CA ARG A 61 33.95 -22.20 12.25
C ARG A 61 33.22 -22.68 10.99
N GLU A 62 32.53 -21.80 10.29
CA GLU A 62 31.83 -22.10 9.01
C GLU A 62 32.84 -22.46 7.93
N ILE A 63 33.95 -21.71 7.86
CA ILE A 63 35.08 -22.03 6.96
C ILE A 63 35.67 -23.42 7.24
N GLY A 64 35.85 -23.76 8.51
CA GLY A 64 36.35 -25.10 8.89
C GLY A 64 35.43 -26.20 8.37
N ARG A 65 34.13 -26.09 8.60
CA ARG A 65 33.13 -27.03 8.08
C ARG A 65 33.15 -27.11 6.55
N ALA A 66 33.17 -25.97 5.88
CA ALA A 66 33.16 -25.89 4.44
C ALA A 66 34.42 -26.53 3.78
N LEU A 67 35.57 -26.45 4.44
CA LEU A 67 36.85 -27.03 3.92
C LEU A 67 37.02 -28.50 4.25
N GLU A 68 36.26 -29.06 5.21
CA GLU A 68 36.39 -30.45 5.69
C GLU A 68 35.24 -31.36 5.24
N ASP A 69 34.13 -30.82 4.80
CA ASP A 69 32.96 -31.58 4.36
C ASP A 69 33.06 -31.91 2.85
N PRO A 70 33.20 -33.19 2.49
CA PRO A 70 33.22 -33.62 1.10
C PRO A 70 31.91 -33.37 0.33
N ALA A 71 30.78 -33.22 1.06
CA ALA A 71 29.47 -32.93 0.50
C ALA A 71 29.17 -31.42 0.44
N PHE A 72 30.16 -30.57 0.70
CA PHE A 72 29.99 -29.13 0.69
C PHE A 72 29.80 -28.61 -0.71
N GLU A 73 28.59 -28.01 -0.97
CA GLU A 73 28.25 -27.34 -2.21
C GLU A 73 28.49 -25.83 -2.07
N PRO A 74 29.49 -25.25 -2.77
CA PRO A 74 29.77 -23.82 -2.70
C PRO A 74 28.58 -22.93 -3.11
N SER A 75 27.74 -23.40 -4.04
CA SER A 75 26.53 -22.73 -4.49
C SER A 75 25.52 -22.52 -3.36
N ASP A 76 25.30 -23.54 -2.55
CA ASP A 76 24.37 -23.50 -1.42
C ASP A 76 24.85 -22.50 -0.34
N LEU A 77 26.15 -22.50 -0.07
CA LEU A 77 26.73 -21.52 0.84
C LEU A 77 26.53 -20.08 0.35
N VAL A 78 26.80 -19.83 -0.93
CA VAL A 78 26.63 -18.49 -1.52
C VAL A 78 25.15 -18.09 -1.45
N GLY A 79 24.22 -18.98 -1.78
CA GLY A 79 22.78 -18.77 -1.65
C GLY A 79 22.36 -18.40 -0.23
N ASP A 80 22.87 -19.14 0.76
CA ASP A 80 22.62 -18.87 2.18
C ASP A 80 23.17 -17.50 2.63
N LEU A 81 24.35 -17.11 2.15
CA LEU A 81 24.94 -15.81 2.47
C LEU A 81 24.15 -14.66 1.84
N ILE A 82 23.70 -14.83 0.61
CA ILE A 82 22.83 -13.85 -0.06
C ILE A 82 21.56 -13.66 0.78
N ARG A 83 20.84 -14.75 1.08
CA ARG A 83 19.59 -14.70 1.85
C ARG A 83 19.78 -14.00 3.22
N ARG A 84 20.82 -14.38 3.98
CA ARG A 84 21.12 -13.74 5.28
C ARG A 84 21.47 -12.24 5.14
N THR A 85 22.10 -11.87 4.03
CA THR A 85 22.46 -10.48 3.77
C THR A 85 21.22 -9.66 3.40
N GLU A 86 20.33 -10.23 2.59
CA GLU A 86 19.03 -9.64 2.24
C GLU A 86 18.15 -9.47 3.49
N GLU A 87 18.05 -10.49 4.35
CA GLU A 87 17.33 -10.42 5.61
C GLU A 87 17.90 -9.34 6.56
N ARG A 88 19.23 -9.16 6.57
CA ARG A 88 19.87 -8.08 7.34
C ARG A 88 19.58 -6.72 6.73
N LEU A 89 19.69 -6.60 5.41
CA LEU A 89 19.39 -5.36 4.70
C LEU A 89 17.95 -4.92 4.95
N ASN A 90 17.00 -5.83 4.88
CA ASN A 90 15.59 -5.54 5.16
C ASN A 90 15.39 -5.05 6.60
N ARG A 91 16.05 -5.69 7.59
CA ARG A 91 15.96 -5.24 9.00
C ARG A 91 16.55 -3.85 9.21
N GLU A 92 17.69 -3.54 8.57
CA GLU A 92 18.30 -2.21 8.65
C GLU A 92 17.43 -1.16 7.95
N GLN A 93 16.79 -1.53 6.83
CA GLN A 93 15.87 -0.66 6.14
C GLN A 93 14.64 -0.35 7.00
N GLU A 94 14.04 -1.37 7.61
CA GLU A 94 12.93 -1.19 8.55
C GLU A 94 13.29 -0.30 9.75
N LEU A 95 14.52 -0.44 10.27
CA LEU A 95 15.01 0.43 11.34
C LEU A 95 15.17 1.86 10.86
N LEU A 96 15.74 2.05 9.67
CA LEU A 96 15.93 3.38 9.07
C LEU A 96 14.58 4.09 8.86
N ASP A 97 13.57 3.37 8.37
CA ASP A 97 12.24 3.91 8.14
C ASP A 97 11.56 4.31 9.46
N ARG A 98 11.75 3.50 10.52
CA ARG A 98 11.30 3.86 11.88
C ARG A 98 12.02 5.11 12.41
N LEU A 99 13.32 5.22 12.23
CA LEU A 99 14.08 6.39 12.65
C LEU A 99 13.66 7.66 11.90
N ARG A 100 13.43 7.54 10.58
CA ARG A 100 12.92 8.65 9.77
C ARG A 100 11.52 9.10 10.20
N ALA A 101 10.64 8.15 10.53
CA ALA A 101 9.31 8.45 11.04
C ALA A 101 9.37 9.22 12.37
N VAL A 102 10.31 8.87 13.26
CA VAL A 102 10.52 9.59 14.52
C VAL A 102 11.10 10.98 14.25
N ASP A 103 12.09 11.10 13.38
CA ASP A 103 12.74 12.37 13.03
C ASP A 103 11.76 13.35 12.35
N GLY A 104 11.01 12.86 11.35
CA GLY A 104 10.02 13.65 10.62
C GLY A 104 8.86 14.14 11.48
N SER A 105 8.61 13.47 12.61
CA SER A 105 7.55 13.84 13.55
C SER A 105 7.94 15.01 14.46
N ALA A 106 9.19 15.46 14.44
CA ALA A 106 9.75 16.54 15.28
C ALA A 106 9.29 16.48 16.75
N PRO A 107 9.44 15.32 17.44
CA PRO A 107 8.89 15.15 18.78
C PRO A 107 9.51 16.13 19.78
N THR A 108 8.69 16.77 20.57
CA THR A 108 9.13 17.61 21.67
C THR A 108 9.38 16.74 22.90
N GLY A 109 10.66 16.37 23.12
CA GLY A 109 11.07 15.60 24.29
C GLY A 109 10.88 14.08 24.17
N TRP A 110 11.26 13.37 25.24
CA TRP A 110 11.26 11.91 25.27
C TRP A 110 9.87 11.28 25.22
N GLU A 111 8.85 11.94 25.78
CA GLU A 111 7.48 11.44 25.77
C GLU A 111 6.94 11.32 24.35
N GLY A 112 7.20 12.33 23.50
CA GLY A 112 6.84 12.29 22.09
C GLY A 112 7.54 11.16 21.33
N VAL A 113 8.85 10.97 21.57
CA VAL A 113 9.61 9.85 20.96
C VAL A 113 9.03 8.49 21.35
N LEU A 114 8.78 8.29 22.65
CA LEU A 114 8.23 7.01 23.15
C LEU A 114 6.86 6.74 22.55
N ARG A 115 6.00 7.75 22.45
CA ARG A 115 4.67 7.64 21.85
C ARG A 115 4.72 7.18 20.39
N ILE A 116 5.62 7.77 19.59
CA ILE A 116 5.79 7.37 18.18
C ILE A 116 6.31 5.94 18.08
N VAL A 117 7.25 5.56 18.93
CA VAL A 117 7.79 4.19 18.97
C VAL A 117 6.70 3.18 19.37
N GLU A 118 5.86 3.50 20.35
CA GLU A 118 4.72 2.67 20.74
C GLU A 118 3.70 2.51 19.60
N LEU A 119 3.38 3.62 18.90
CA LEU A 119 2.49 3.60 17.75
C LEU A 119 3.05 2.71 16.64
N LEU A 120 4.31 2.90 16.25
CA LEU A 120 4.99 2.07 15.26
C LEU A 120 5.00 0.59 15.65
N HIS A 121 5.27 0.29 16.92
CA HIS A 121 5.26 -1.08 17.42
C HIS A 121 3.87 -1.69 17.37
N GLY A 122 2.86 -0.93 17.78
CA GLY A 122 1.47 -1.38 17.76
C GLY A 122 0.92 -1.59 16.35
N LEU A 123 1.22 -0.69 15.41
CA LEU A 123 0.80 -0.79 14.01
C LEU A 123 1.45 -1.99 13.29
N ASN A 124 2.67 -2.40 13.68
CA ASN A 124 3.35 -3.57 13.14
C ASN A 124 2.94 -4.90 13.81
N SER A 125 1.92 -4.89 14.68
CA SER A 125 1.44 -6.12 15.32
C SER A 125 0.83 -7.08 14.28
N PRO A 126 1.08 -8.40 14.35
CA PRO A 126 0.42 -9.38 13.50
C PRO A 126 -1.09 -9.49 13.78
N HIS A 127 -1.55 -9.00 14.93
CA HIS A 127 -2.94 -9.08 15.36
C HIS A 127 -3.72 -7.81 15.01
N ALA A 128 -4.73 -7.90 14.13
CA ALA A 128 -5.56 -6.78 13.70
C ALA A 128 -6.19 -6.02 14.90
N ALA A 129 -6.73 -6.73 15.89
CA ALA A 129 -7.31 -6.12 17.09
C ALA A 129 -6.31 -5.23 17.83
N ARG A 130 -5.05 -5.62 17.93
CA ARG A 130 -4.00 -4.81 18.58
C ARG A 130 -3.65 -3.59 17.73
N ARG A 131 -3.56 -3.72 16.41
CA ARG A 131 -3.36 -2.58 15.50
C ARG A 131 -4.49 -1.57 15.64
N GLN A 132 -5.74 -2.05 15.61
CA GLN A 132 -6.92 -1.20 15.80
C GLN A 132 -6.92 -0.49 17.15
N GLN A 133 -6.65 -1.21 18.25
CA GLN A 133 -6.57 -0.63 19.59
C GLN A 133 -5.48 0.46 19.67
N THR A 134 -4.33 0.24 19.04
CA THR A 134 -3.24 1.23 19.00
C THR A 134 -3.68 2.53 18.33
N VAL A 135 -4.41 2.43 17.21
CA VAL A 135 -4.93 3.59 16.46
C VAL A 135 -5.97 4.36 17.26
N LEU A 136 -6.85 3.63 17.97
CA LEU A 136 -7.97 4.21 18.75
C LEU A 136 -7.56 4.66 20.16
N ALA A 137 -6.33 4.38 20.58
CA ALA A 137 -5.85 4.81 21.90
C ALA A 137 -5.85 6.35 22.00
N PRO A 138 -6.34 6.94 23.09
CA PRO A 138 -6.38 8.40 23.24
C PRO A 138 -4.99 9.01 23.08
N ALA A 139 -4.89 10.00 22.23
CA ALA A 139 -3.67 10.82 22.10
C ALA A 139 -3.76 11.95 23.16
N GLU A 140 -3.30 11.69 24.37
CA GLU A 140 -3.49 12.65 25.46
C GLU A 140 -2.60 13.88 25.31
N ASP A 141 -1.39 13.81 24.70
CA ASP A 141 -0.46 14.96 24.69
C ASP A 141 0.47 15.11 23.47
N ALA A 142 0.40 14.24 22.47
CA ALA A 142 1.23 14.36 21.28
C ALA A 142 0.46 14.04 20.00
N PRO A 143 0.46 14.95 19.01
CA PRO A 143 -0.17 14.68 17.72
C PRO A 143 0.51 13.48 17.03
N VAL A 144 -0.30 12.59 16.50
CA VAL A 144 0.22 11.47 15.70
C VAL A 144 0.65 12.01 14.34
N PRO A 145 1.86 11.68 13.87
CA PRO A 145 2.32 12.15 12.56
C PRO A 145 1.42 11.66 11.43
N THR A 146 1.00 12.60 10.60
CA THR A 146 0.08 12.37 9.49
C THR A 146 0.66 11.38 8.46
N GLU A 147 1.96 11.52 8.16
CA GLU A 147 2.67 10.62 7.24
C GLU A 147 2.67 9.17 7.73
N LEU A 148 2.80 8.98 9.03
CA LEU A 148 2.81 7.66 9.65
C LEU A 148 1.44 6.97 9.54
N LEU A 149 0.37 7.73 9.81
CA LEU A 149 -1.00 7.25 9.62
C LEU A 149 -1.31 6.98 8.15
N ALA A 150 -0.89 7.87 7.24
CA ALA A 150 -1.07 7.69 5.81
C ALA A 150 -0.36 6.42 5.31
N GLY A 151 0.90 6.23 5.69
CA GLY A 151 1.64 5.00 5.37
C GLY A 151 0.93 3.74 5.87
N ALA A 152 0.41 3.77 7.10
CA ALA A 152 -0.35 2.66 7.67
C ALA A 152 -1.67 2.41 6.91
N VAL A 153 -2.40 3.47 6.51
CA VAL A 153 -3.61 3.36 5.67
C VAL A 153 -3.30 2.66 4.35
N LEU A 154 -2.20 3.03 3.69
CA LEU A 154 -1.83 2.47 2.40
C LEU A 154 -1.40 1.00 2.49
N ALA A 155 -0.87 0.56 3.63
CA ALA A 155 -0.39 -0.80 3.86
C ALA A 155 -1.46 -1.75 4.44
N GLU A 156 -2.52 -1.23 5.10
CA GLU A 156 -3.46 -2.05 5.86
C GLU A 156 -4.49 -2.75 4.97
N ALA A 157 -4.59 -4.07 5.13
CA ALA A 157 -5.54 -4.90 4.42
C ALA A 157 -6.80 -5.25 5.24
N ASP A 158 -6.72 -5.22 6.59
CA ASP A 158 -7.89 -5.49 7.43
C ASP A 158 -8.86 -4.30 7.40
N PRO A 159 -10.15 -4.51 7.03
CA PRO A 159 -11.10 -3.41 6.83
C PRO A 159 -11.42 -2.64 8.12
N ASN A 160 -11.40 -3.29 9.29
CA ASN A 160 -11.69 -2.64 10.56
C ASN A 160 -10.52 -1.74 11.00
N VAL A 161 -9.30 -2.24 10.87
CA VAL A 161 -8.08 -1.46 11.15
C VAL A 161 -7.96 -0.30 10.16
N ALA A 162 -8.18 -0.56 8.87
CA ALA A 162 -8.18 0.48 7.83
C ALA A 162 -9.24 1.56 8.11
N GLY A 163 -10.43 1.17 8.61
CA GLY A 163 -11.46 2.11 9.06
C GLY A 163 -10.98 3.01 10.19
N ALA A 164 -10.38 2.43 11.22
CA ALA A 164 -9.83 3.17 12.35
C ALA A 164 -8.70 4.13 11.92
N LEU A 165 -7.80 3.66 11.05
CA LEU A 165 -6.70 4.47 10.51
C LEU A 165 -7.20 5.68 9.69
N ARG A 166 -8.19 5.48 8.82
CA ARG A 166 -8.81 6.58 8.05
C ARG A 166 -9.46 7.60 8.98
N TRP A 167 -10.19 7.12 10.00
CA TRP A 167 -10.79 8.00 11.00
C TRP A 167 -9.73 8.81 11.76
N ALA A 168 -8.64 8.16 12.20
CA ALA A 168 -7.54 8.83 12.90
C ALA A 168 -6.85 9.85 11.99
N LEU A 169 -6.59 9.50 10.74
CA LEU A 169 -5.97 10.38 9.75
C LEU A 169 -6.82 11.62 9.46
N ALA A 170 -8.15 11.44 9.29
CA ALA A 170 -9.07 12.57 9.09
C ALA A 170 -9.12 13.53 10.28
N ARG A 171 -8.89 13.03 11.50
CA ARG A 171 -8.86 13.84 12.73
C ARG A 171 -7.50 14.48 13.03
N ALA A 172 -6.41 13.90 12.52
CA ALA A 172 -5.06 14.41 12.79
C ALA A 172 -4.85 15.83 12.21
N GLY A 173 -5.64 16.21 11.21
CA GLY A 173 -5.43 17.49 10.50
C GLY A 173 -4.17 17.49 9.64
N GLY A 174 -3.71 18.65 9.22
CA GLY A 174 -2.49 18.78 8.43
C GLY A 174 -2.60 18.21 7.01
N ASP A 175 -1.45 17.89 6.39
CA ASP A 175 -1.35 17.48 4.98
C ASP A 175 -1.67 16.00 4.73
N GLY A 176 -2.77 15.49 5.30
CA GLY A 176 -3.18 14.10 5.13
C GLY A 176 -3.37 13.70 3.67
N VAL A 177 -3.91 14.60 2.84
CA VAL A 177 -4.08 14.38 1.40
C VAL A 177 -2.73 14.31 0.70
N ALA A 178 -1.80 15.23 0.98
CA ALA A 178 -0.45 15.22 0.41
C ALA A 178 0.29 13.92 0.77
N SER A 179 0.15 13.45 2.01
CA SER A 179 0.74 12.18 2.48
C SER A 179 0.18 10.95 1.74
N LEU A 180 -1.08 10.99 1.29
CA LEU A 180 -1.72 9.93 0.51
C LEU A 180 -1.49 10.05 -1.01
N ALA A 181 -1.02 11.21 -1.49
CA ALA A 181 -0.92 11.49 -2.93
C ALA A 181 -0.01 10.50 -3.69
N SER A 182 1.07 10.05 -3.06
CA SER A 182 1.94 9.02 -3.64
C SER A 182 1.22 7.68 -3.78
N GLY A 183 0.39 7.32 -2.79
CA GLY A 183 -0.44 6.12 -2.84
C GLY A 183 -1.50 6.17 -3.93
N ALA A 184 -2.11 7.34 -4.17
CA ALA A 184 -3.08 7.55 -5.24
C ALA A 184 -2.49 7.37 -6.65
N ARG A 185 -1.16 7.48 -6.79
CA ARG A 185 -0.42 7.30 -8.06
C ARG A 185 0.41 6.00 -8.10
N SER A 186 0.21 5.09 -7.15
CA SER A 186 0.94 3.82 -7.07
C SER A 186 0.65 2.93 -8.29
N ASP A 187 1.63 2.14 -8.73
CA ASP A 187 1.42 1.09 -9.73
C ASP A 187 0.52 -0.04 -9.19
N ASP A 188 0.52 -0.25 -7.86
CA ASP A 188 -0.34 -1.20 -7.18
C ASP A 188 -1.77 -0.66 -7.06
N VAL A 189 -2.71 -1.34 -7.70
CA VAL A 189 -4.13 -0.97 -7.72
C VAL A 189 -4.76 -0.98 -6.32
N ASP A 190 -4.36 -1.89 -5.45
CA ASP A 190 -4.94 -1.98 -4.12
C ASP A 190 -4.45 -0.84 -3.22
N VAL A 191 -3.22 -0.35 -3.44
CA VAL A 191 -2.71 0.87 -2.81
C VAL A 191 -3.52 2.09 -3.28
N ARG A 192 -3.77 2.22 -4.60
CA ARG A 192 -4.59 3.32 -5.15
C ARG A 192 -6.02 3.32 -4.59
N ARG A 193 -6.65 2.14 -4.53
CA ARG A 193 -8.00 1.97 -3.94
C ARG A 193 -8.04 2.43 -2.49
N ARG A 194 -7.04 2.05 -1.68
CA ARG A 194 -6.94 2.46 -0.27
C ARG A 194 -6.70 3.97 -0.13
N ALA A 195 -5.84 4.53 -0.97
CA ALA A 195 -5.57 5.97 -0.98
C ALA A 195 -6.84 6.79 -1.30
N ILE A 196 -7.53 6.45 -2.40
CA ILE A 196 -8.74 7.18 -2.81
C ILE A 196 -9.88 7.00 -1.82
N LEU A 197 -10.02 5.81 -1.21
CA LEU A 197 -10.98 5.58 -0.14
C LEU A 197 -10.70 6.46 1.10
N ALA A 198 -9.44 6.70 1.42
CA ALA A 198 -9.06 7.58 2.53
C ALA A 198 -9.30 9.05 2.18
N ILE A 199 -8.87 9.50 0.99
CA ILE A 199 -9.06 10.87 0.49
C ILE A 199 -10.55 11.23 0.38
N ALA A 200 -11.40 10.27 0.02
CA ALA A 200 -12.86 10.46 -0.06
C ALA A 200 -13.47 10.92 1.27
N GLY A 201 -12.92 10.51 2.40
CA GLY A 201 -13.36 10.92 3.74
C GLY A 201 -12.72 12.23 4.24
N MET A 202 -11.81 12.85 3.49
CA MET A 202 -11.13 14.08 3.89
C MET A 202 -11.81 15.32 3.32
N PRO A 203 -11.97 16.41 4.07
CA PRO A 203 -12.49 17.67 3.56
C PRO A 203 -11.44 18.47 2.77
N GLY A 204 -11.87 19.49 2.04
CA GLY A 204 -11.03 20.51 1.43
C GLY A 204 -10.76 20.32 -0.06
N ASP A 205 -10.23 21.41 -0.66
CA ASP A 205 -10.03 21.54 -2.10
C ASP A 205 -8.95 20.57 -2.64
N GLU A 206 -7.91 20.30 -1.86
CA GLU A 206 -6.87 19.35 -2.24
C GLU A 206 -7.42 17.92 -2.36
N ALA A 207 -8.29 17.51 -1.44
CA ALA A 207 -8.95 16.21 -1.52
C ALA A 207 -9.88 16.15 -2.73
N THR A 208 -10.60 17.23 -3.02
CA THR A 208 -11.47 17.35 -4.20
C THR A 208 -10.65 17.27 -5.49
N ALA A 209 -9.51 17.95 -5.56
CA ALA A 209 -8.63 17.90 -6.73
C ALA A 209 -8.05 16.49 -6.95
N ALA A 210 -7.60 15.82 -5.89
CA ALA A 210 -7.08 14.45 -5.98
C ALA A 210 -8.17 13.44 -6.43
N LEU A 211 -9.41 13.61 -5.96
CA LEU A 211 -10.54 12.80 -6.41
C LEU A 211 -10.90 13.09 -7.88
N ALA A 212 -10.79 14.35 -8.34
CA ALA A 212 -11.02 14.70 -9.73
C ALA A 212 -9.96 14.05 -10.67
N GLU A 213 -8.69 14.01 -10.28
CA GLU A 213 -7.66 13.25 -11.00
C GLU A 213 -8.00 11.74 -11.06
N ALA A 214 -8.55 11.19 -9.98
CA ALA A 214 -8.86 9.76 -9.87
C ALA A 214 -10.06 9.32 -10.74
N LEU A 215 -10.88 10.24 -11.28
CA LEU A 215 -11.90 9.93 -12.30
C LEU A 215 -11.27 9.37 -13.59
N GLY A 216 -10.01 9.66 -13.86
CA GLY A 216 -9.25 9.13 -15.00
C GLY A 216 -8.50 7.81 -14.73
N ASP A 217 -8.65 7.18 -13.57
CA ASP A 217 -7.95 5.93 -13.23
C ASP A 217 -8.39 4.77 -14.14
N ALA A 218 -7.46 3.87 -14.44
CA ALA A 218 -7.74 2.66 -15.20
C ALA A 218 -8.70 1.71 -14.46
N ASP A 219 -8.62 1.68 -13.12
CA ASP A 219 -9.42 0.79 -12.28
C ASP A 219 -10.83 1.36 -12.02
N PRO A 220 -11.89 0.60 -12.35
CA PRO A 220 -13.27 1.08 -12.20
C PRO A 220 -13.66 1.32 -10.72
N ALA A 221 -13.11 0.60 -9.76
CA ALA A 221 -13.44 0.80 -8.34
C ALA A 221 -12.82 2.10 -7.81
N VAL A 222 -11.66 2.50 -8.31
CA VAL A 222 -11.04 3.81 -8.01
C VAL A 222 -11.92 4.94 -8.56
N ARG A 223 -12.32 4.85 -9.85
CA ARG A 223 -13.18 5.86 -10.47
C ARG A 223 -14.53 5.98 -9.76
N ALA A 224 -15.19 4.85 -9.49
CA ALA A 224 -16.48 4.82 -8.81
C ALA A 224 -16.42 5.48 -7.43
N ARG A 225 -15.39 5.17 -6.64
CA ARG A 225 -15.20 5.78 -5.32
C ARG A 225 -14.96 7.29 -5.42
N ALA A 226 -14.16 7.72 -6.38
CA ALA A 226 -13.91 9.14 -6.63
C ALA A 226 -15.20 9.88 -7.06
N ALA A 227 -15.98 9.27 -7.94
CA ALA A 227 -17.24 9.86 -8.43
C ALA A 227 -18.27 10.03 -7.31
N LEU A 228 -18.47 9.01 -6.48
CA LEU A 228 -19.38 9.10 -5.33
C LEU A 228 -18.96 10.21 -4.36
N ALA A 229 -17.66 10.29 -4.05
CA ALA A 229 -17.14 11.30 -3.15
C ALA A 229 -17.24 12.72 -3.72
N LEU A 230 -16.94 12.90 -5.01
CA LEU A 230 -17.07 14.19 -5.70
C LEU A 230 -18.54 14.62 -5.81
N GLY A 231 -19.41 13.72 -6.24
CA GLY A 231 -20.83 14.01 -6.32
C GLY A 231 -21.44 14.40 -4.97
N SER A 232 -21.05 13.73 -3.89
CA SER A 232 -21.47 14.09 -2.52
C SER A 232 -20.97 15.48 -2.07
N ARG A 233 -19.93 16.00 -2.73
CA ARG A 233 -19.40 17.38 -2.52
C ARG A 233 -20.04 18.41 -3.43
N GLY A 234 -20.95 18.00 -4.32
CA GLY A 234 -21.58 18.90 -5.28
C GLY A 234 -20.82 19.07 -6.59
N GLU A 235 -19.76 18.28 -6.83
CA GLU A 235 -18.91 18.41 -8.01
C GLU A 235 -19.51 17.72 -9.24
N SER A 236 -19.97 18.52 -10.20
CA SER A 236 -20.63 18.03 -11.43
C SER A 236 -19.70 17.25 -12.37
N ALA A 237 -18.37 17.32 -12.18
CA ALA A 237 -17.39 16.51 -12.91
C ALA A 237 -17.60 14.99 -12.69
N ALA A 238 -18.28 14.59 -11.62
CA ALA A 238 -18.60 13.20 -11.30
C ALA A 238 -19.73 12.62 -12.18
N VAL A 239 -20.58 13.45 -12.78
CA VAL A 239 -21.81 13.02 -13.48
C VAL A 239 -21.56 11.92 -14.52
N PRO A 240 -20.59 12.00 -15.43
CA PRO A 240 -20.39 10.96 -16.45
C PRO A 240 -20.08 9.58 -15.85
N GLU A 241 -19.27 9.54 -14.77
CA GLU A 241 -18.91 8.30 -14.10
C GLU A 241 -20.12 7.75 -13.30
N LEU A 242 -20.86 8.60 -12.59
CA LEU A 242 -22.07 8.19 -11.86
C LEU A 242 -23.12 7.60 -12.80
N VAL A 243 -23.36 8.20 -13.97
CA VAL A 243 -24.27 7.66 -14.99
C VAL A 243 -23.76 6.30 -15.48
N ARG A 244 -22.45 6.17 -15.73
CA ARG A 244 -21.86 4.88 -16.12
C ARG A 244 -22.06 3.82 -15.05
N MET A 245 -21.90 4.15 -13.77
CA MET A 245 -22.15 3.23 -12.66
C MET A 245 -23.60 2.73 -12.64
N VAL A 246 -24.58 3.60 -12.92
CA VAL A 246 -25.98 3.20 -13.08
C VAL A 246 -26.15 2.25 -14.26
N VAL A 247 -25.56 2.55 -15.41
CA VAL A 247 -25.62 1.70 -16.61
C VAL A 247 -25.01 0.32 -16.36
N GLU A 248 -23.84 0.27 -15.73
CA GLU A 248 -23.10 -0.98 -15.46
C GLU A 248 -23.68 -1.77 -14.27
N GLY A 249 -24.49 -1.15 -13.41
CA GLY A 249 -25.02 -1.77 -12.19
C GLY A 249 -24.01 -1.87 -11.05
N THR A 250 -23.02 -0.96 -11.04
CA THR A 250 -22.00 -0.88 -10.00
C THR A 250 -22.37 0.19 -9.00
N SER A 251 -22.84 -0.18 -7.80
CA SER A 251 -23.39 0.77 -6.81
C SER A 251 -24.41 1.73 -7.44
N ASP A 252 -25.26 1.23 -8.33
CA ASP A 252 -26.21 1.97 -9.13
C ASP A 252 -27.22 2.79 -8.29
N VAL A 253 -27.68 2.23 -7.18
CA VAL A 253 -28.57 2.94 -6.23
C VAL A 253 -27.86 4.13 -5.60
N GLU A 254 -26.64 3.92 -5.06
CA GLU A 254 -25.85 4.99 -4.44
C GLU A 254 -25.50 6.09 -5.46
N ALA A 255 -25.17 5.69 -6.70
CA ALA A 255 -24.90 6.62 -7.78
C ALA A 255 -26.15 7.44 -8.16
N ALA A 256 -27.33 6.81 -8.22
CA ALA A 256 -28.60 7.48 -8.49
C ALA A 256 -28.96 8.50 -7.40
N GLU A 257 -28.83 8.15 -6.12
CA GLU A 257 -29.05 9.06 -4.99
C GLU A 257 -28.11 10.28 -5.04
N VAL A 258 -26.83 10.07 -5.39
CA VAL A 258 -25.88 11.18 -5.55
C VAL A 258 -26.24 12.05 -6.73
N LEU A 259 -26.63 11.47 -7.87
CA LEU A 259 -27.14 12.23 -9.04
C LEU A 259 -28.37 13.04 -8.68
N GLY A 260 -29.32 12.46 -7.92
CA GLY A 260 -30.52 13.16 -7.44
C GLY A 260 -30.17 14.33 -6.51
N THR A 261 -29.16 14.18 -5.67
CA THR A 261 -28.68 15.27 -4.82
C THR A 261 -28.07 16.41 -5.66
N LEU A 262 -27.26 16.08 -6.67
CA LEU A 262 -26.71 17.05 -7.62
C LEU A 262 -27.79 17.73 -8.44
N ALA A 263 -28.83 17.01 -8.82
CA ALA A 263 -29.94 17.53 -9.61
C ALA A 263 -30.88 18.50 -8.86
N ARG A 264 -30.66 18.73 -7.56
CA ARG A 264 -31.33 19.83 -6.82
C ARG A 264 -30.88 21.22 -7.29
N ASP A 265 -29.68 21.32 -7.85
CA ASP A 265 -29.24 22.51 -8.57
C ASP A 265 -29.81 22.47 -9.99
N ALA A 266 -30.63 23.46 -10.33
CA ALA A 266 -31.29 23.52 -11.63
C ALA A 266 -30.32 23.55 -12.82
N SER A 267 -29.14 24.14 -12.67
CA SER A 267 -28.11 24.19 -13.71
C SER A 267 -27.45 22.81 -13.95
N ALA A 268 -27.45 21.94 -12.97
CA ALA A 268 -26.96 20.57 -13.06
C ALA A 268 -28.06 19.60 -13.52
N ALA A 269 -29.32 19.84 -13.13
CA ALA A 269 -30.44 18.95 -13.39
C ALA A 269 -30.61 18.62 -14.88
N ASP A 270 -30.61 19.64 -15.73
CA ASP A 270 -30.80 19.46 -17.20
C ASP A 270 -29.64 18.63 -17.81
N ARG A 271 -28.41 18.83 -17.32
CA ARG A 271 -27.24 18.08 -17.79
C ARG A 271 -27.28 16.62 -17.33
N ILE A 272 -27.72 16.39 -16.09
CA ILE A 272 -27.88 15.05 -15.55
C ILE A 272 -28.97 14.29 -16.27
N MET A 273 -30.13 14.93 -16.47
CA MET A 273 -31.25 14.37 -17.25
C MET A 273 -30.82 14.03 -18.68
N SER A 274 -30.13 14.95 -19.36
CA SER A 274 -29.57 14.71 -20.70
C SER A 274 -28.61 13.53 -20.73
N ALA A 275 -27.75 13.38 -19.70
CA ALA A 275 -26.81 12.26 -19.62
C ALA A 275 -27.53 10.92 -19.38
N LEU A 276 -28.51 10.87 -18.48
CA LEU A 276 -29.31 9.66 -18.22
C LEU A 276 -30.15 9.24 -19.44
N THR A 277 -30.83 10.20 -20.07
CA THR A 277 -31.68 9.92 -21.23
C THR A 277 -30.88 9.56 -22.48
N GLY A 278 -29.67 10.13 -22.64
CA GLY A 278 -28.78 9.82 -23.75
C GLY A 278 -28.35 8.33 -23.78
N GLU A 279 -28.26 7.69 -22.64
CA GLU A 279 -27.90 6.26 -22.54
C GLU A 279 -29.07 5.33 -22.88
N LEU A 280 -30.32 5.75 -22.64
CA LEU A 280 -31.51 4.89 -22.80
C LEU A 280 -31.65 4.25 -24.17
N ALA A 281 -31.23 4.96 -25.22
CA ALA A 281 -31.38 4.51 -26.61
C ALA A 281 -30.35 3.44 -27.01
N THR A 282 -29.23 3.29 -26.29
CA THR A 282 -28.10 2.48 -26.72
C THR A 282 -27.85 1.27 -25.84
N VAL A 283 -28.42 1.22 -24.62
CA VAL A 283 -28.17 0.18 -23.63
C VAL A 283 -29.16 -0.98 -23.71
N ASP A 284 -28.79 -2.10 -23.09
CA ASP A 284 -29.65 -3.28 -22.99
C ASP A 284 -30.85 -3.06 -22.03
N PRO A 285 -31.88 -3.94 -22.05
CA PRO A 285 -33.06 -3.81 -21.20
C PRO A 285 -32.73 -3.77 -19.69
N ALA A 286 -31.71 -4.49 -19.23
CA ALA A 286 -31.33 -4.48 -17.81
C ALA A 286 -30.77 -3.12 -17.38
N ALA A 287 -29.94 -2.49 -18.20
CA ALA A 287 -29.44 -1.15 -17.95
C ALA A 287 -30.57 -0.09 -18.07
N ARG A 288 -31.52 -0.28 -19.02
CA ARG A 288 -32.73 0.59 -19.10
C ARG A 288 -33.57 0.53 -17.82
N ILE A 289 -33.72 -0.66 -17.21
CA ILE A 289 -34.41 -0.81 -15.92
C ILE A 289 -33.70 0.01 -14.85
N ARG A 290 -32.37 -0.09 -14.73
CA ARG A 290 -31.61 0.68 -13.73
C ARG A 290 -31.69 2.18 -13.95
N LEU A 291 -31.56 2.63 -15.21
CA LEU A 291 -31.76 4.05 -15.56
C LEU A 291 -33.18 4.53 -15.23
N THR A 292 -34.23 3.72 -15.52
CA THR A 292 -35.60 4.01 -15.15
C THR A 292 -35.78 4.17 -13.64
N GLN A 293 -35.12 3.30 -12.86
CA GLN A 293 -35.11 3.40 -11.40
C GLN A 293 -34.40 4.67 -10.91
N ALA A 294 -33.26 5.02 -11.52
CA ALA A 294 -32.52 6.24 -11.17
C ALA A 294 -33.31 7.53 -11.40
N LEU A 295 -34.29 7.53 -12.33
CA LEU A 295 -35.16 8.69 -12.57
C LEU A 295 -36.04 9.06 -11.35
N VAL A 296 -36.26 8.13 -10.41
CA VAL A 296 -37.04 8.41 -9.17
C VAL A 296 -36.32 9.42 -8.28
N GLU A 297 -35.00 9.42 -8.32
CA GLU A 297 -34.16 10.33 -7.53
C GLU A 297 -34.11 11.75 -8.15
N MET A 298 -34.55 11.89 -9.40
CA MET A 298 -34.51 13.17 -10.13
C MET A 298 -35.70 14.07 -9.77
N PRO A 299 -35.60 15.39 -10.00
CA PRO A 299 -36.73 16.28 -9.81
C PRO A 299 -37.97 15.80 -10.59
N PRO A 300 -39.13 15.63 -9.92
CA PRO A 300 -40.33 15.02 -10.52
C PRO A 300 -40.79 15.70 -11.83
N ALA A 301 -40.62 17.01 -11.91
CA ALA A 301 -40.99 17.78 -13.12
C ALA A 301 -40.19 17.36 -14.37
N LEU A 302 -38.95 16.89 -14.20
CA LEU A 302 -38.10 16.45 -15.30
C LEU A 302 -38.21 14.93 -15.54
N ALA A 303 -38.38 14.15 -14.47
CA ALA A 303 -38.47 12.70 -14.54
C ALA A 303 -39.80 12.21 -15.15
N LEU A 304 -40.92 12.86 -14.86
CA LEU A 304 -42.26 12.42 -15.26
C LEU A 304 -42.44 12.31 -16.79
N ASP A 305 -41.91 13.23 -17.57
CA ASP A 305 -42.04 13.17 -19.01
C ASP A 305 -41.26 12.00 -19.61
N VAL A 306 -40.03 11.79 -19.12
CA VAL A 306 -39.19 10.64 -19.53
C VAL A 306 -39.81 9.31 -19.11
N LEU A 307 -40.39 9.21 -17.90
CA LEU A 307 -41.09 8.01 -17.43
C LEU A 307 -42.34 7.70 -18.25
N ARG A 308 -43.07 8.71 -18.74
CA ARG A 308 -44.20 8.50 -19.64
C ARG A 308 -43.77 7.97 -21.00
N ASP A 309 -42.67 8.49 -21.53
CA ASP A 309 -42.13 7.99 -22.81
C ASP A 309 -41.67 6.53 -22.65
N LEU A 310 -40.99 6.19 -21.51
CA LEU A 310 -40.56 4.81 -21.20
C LEU A 310 -41.74 3.87 -20.89
N ALA A 311 -42.90 4.37 -20.54
CA ALA A 311 -44.10 3.54 -20.38
C ALA A 311 -44.59 2.92 -21.73
N GLU A 312 -44.10 3.43 -22.84
CA GLU A 312 -44.31 2.94 -24.21
C GLU A 312 -43.10 2.13 -24.73
N ASP A 313 -42.13 1.76 -23.88
CA ASP A 313 -40.92 1.01 -24.27
C ASP A 313 -41.28 -0.38 -24.82
N ASP A 314 -40.51 -0.83 -25.83
CA ASP A 314 -40.67 -2.14 -26.44
C ASP A 314 -40.47 -3.31 -25.46
N ASP A 315 -39.60 -3.11 -24.41
CA ASP A 315 -39.44 -4.05 -23.33
C ASP A 315 -40.56 -3.89 -22.32
N ARG A 316 -41.37 -4.93 -22.17
CA ARG A 316 -42.51 -4.95 -21.26
C ARG A 316 -42.16 -4.65 -19.81
N THR A 317 -40.95 -5.07 -19.34
CA THR A 317 -40.54 -4.87 -17.95
C THR A 317 -40.21 -3.39 -17.71
N VAL A 318 -39.53 -2.76 -18.66
CA VAL A 318 -39.23 -1.33 -18.63
C VAL A 318 -40.55 -0.55 -18.64
N ALA A 319 -41.46 -0.86 -19.57
CA ALA A 319 -42.75 -0.16 -19.71
C ALA A 319 -43.61 -0.25 -18.44
N LEU A 320 -43.71 -1.43 -17.84
CA LEU A 320 -44.46 -1.63 -16.58
C LEU A 320 -43.85 -0.87 -15.41
N LEU A 321 -42.51 -0.92 -15.29
CA LEU A 321 -41.78 -0.20 -14.26
C LEU A 321 -41.98 1.31 -14.39
N ALA A 322 -41.78 1.85 -15.59
CA ALA A 322 -41.93 3.28 -15.88
C ALA A 322 -43.35 3.77 -15.60
N SER A 323 -44.38 2.99 -16.00
CA SER A 323 -45.77 3.30 -15.70
C SER A 323 -46.07 3.37 -14.20
N ALA A 324 -45.53 2.39 -13.42
CA ALA A 324 -45.71 2.37 -11.98
C ALA A 324 -45.03 3.54 -11.27
N LEU A 325 -43.80 3.88 -11.71
CA LEU A 325 -43.06 5.02 -11.14
C LEU A 325 -43.66 6.37 -11.51
N ALA A 326 -44.12 6.53 -12.77
CA ALA A 326 -44.87 7.74 -13.20
C ALA A 326 -46.14 7.95 -12.36
N GLY A 327 -46.87 6.87 -12.10
CA GLY A 327 -48.04 6.91 -11.22
C GLY A 327 -47.75 7.33 -9.79
N ALA A 328 -46.64 6.81 -9.23
CA ALA A 328 -46.19 7.15 -7.88
C ALA A 328 -45.75 8.61 -7.74
N LEU A 329 -44.97 9.13 -8.70
CA LEU A 329 -44.47 10.49 -8.70
C LEU A 329 -45.55 11.53 -9.08
N GLY A 330 -46.57 11.14 -9.85
CA GLY A 330 -47.66 12.02 -10.29
C GLY A 330 -48.82 12.12 -9.28
N SER A 331 -48.87 11.31 -8.23
CA SER A 331 -49.91 11.36 -7.19
C SER A 331 -49.59 12.52 -6.22
N PRO A 332 -50.49 13.51 -6.07
CA PRO A 332 -50.30 14.56 -5.08
C PRO A 332 -50.37 13.90 -3.67
N GLY A 333 -49.27 14.03 -2.89
CA GLY A 333 -49.20 13.61 -1.50
C GLY A 333 -50.09 14.47 -0.57
#